data_a82b606beecf3b92945681f4367ca4bc
#
_entry.id   a82b606beecf3b92945681f4367ca4bc
#
_cell.length_a   1.000
_cell.length_b   1.000
_cell.length_c   1.000
_cell.angle_alpha   90.00
_cell.angle_beta   90.00
_cell.angle_gamma   90.00
#
_symmetry.space_group_name_H-M   'P 1'
#
loop_
_entity.id
_entity.type
_entity.pdbx_description
1 polymer ?
#
loop_
_entity_poly.entity_id
_entity_poly.type
_entity_poly.pdbx_seq_one_letter_code
_entity_poly.pdbx_strand_id
1 'polypeptide(L)'
;MAKPKTLFDHIKAVTQFQDPKYWDKLEESDKKTWSNYMIHRFLSMNPDWIETISEIQPFTQTLEPKQLYQLLIGLLPKGRYYLKYTKGKKETKYESFLLELIKQDFQCSSSEALDYCEILYATREGRENIKYLCEKYGVDKKEITKLKLKV
;
A
#
# COMPACT_ATOMS: atom_id res chain seq x y z
N MET A 1 -13.76 26.45 19.14
CA MET A 1 -12.43 25.82 18.93
C MET A 1 -12.26 25.48 17.45
N ALA A 2 -11.21 25.95 16.83
CA ALA A 2 -10.92 25.58 15.44
C ALA A 2 -10.59 24.08 15.37
N LYS A 3 -11.11 23.40 14.34
CA LYS A 3 -10.82 21.96 14.13
C LYS A 3 -9.32 21.80 13.86
N PRO A 4 -8.64 20.84 14.51
CA PRO A 4 -7.23 20.63 14.27
C PRO A 4 -6.96 20.29 12.79
N LYS A 5 -5.83 20.73 12.28
CA LYS A 5 -5.43 20.45 10.91
C LYS A 5 -5.25 18.96 10.67
N THR A 6 -5.57 18.54 9.48
CA THR A 6 -5.44 17.14 9.04
C THR A 6 -4.14 16.94 8.29
N LEU A 7 -3.74 15.68 8.05
CA LEU A 7 -2.60 15.34 7.20
C LEU A 7 -2.71 16.00 5.80
N PHE A 8 -3.92 16.07 5.25
CA PHE A 8 -4.14 16.69 3.93
C PHE A 8 -3.92 18.21 3.94
N ASP A 9 -4.16 18.87 5.06
CA ASP A 9 -3.86 20.30 5.21
C ASP A 9 -2.34 20.53 5.23
N HIS A 10 -1.57 19.63 5.84
CA HIS A 10 -0.12 19.64 5.78
C HIS A 10 0.40 19.38 4.37
N ILE A 11 -0.18 18.43 3.63
CA ILE A 11 0.18 18.17 2.23
C ILE A 11 -0.08 19.40 1.36
N LYS A 12 -1.22 20.08 1.53
CA LYS A 12 -1.51 21.33 0.83
C LYS A 12 -0.51 22.43 1.21
N ALA A 13 -0.10 22.49 2.48
CA ALA A 13 0.90 23.46 2.92
C ALA A 13 2.25 23.25 2.22
N VAL A 14 2.66 21.99 2.05
CA VAL A 14 3.90 21.62 1.35
C VAL A 14 3.84 21.86 -0.15
N THR A 15 2.70 21.61 -0.80
CA THR A 15 2.60 21.63 -2.26
C THR A 15 2.03 22.94 -2.81
N GLN A 16 1.00 23.48 -2.16
CA GLN A 16 0.23 24.60 -2.70
C GLN A 16 0.58 25.96 -2.06
N PHE A 17 0.69 25.98 -0.73
CA PHE A 17 0.89 27.27 -0.03
C PHE A 17 2.36 27.61 0.13
N GLN A 18 3.18 26.67 0.56
CA GLN A 18 4.63 26.83 0.74
C GLN A 18 5.01 28.06 1.57
N ASP A 19 4.25 28.34 2.65
CA ASP A 19 4.54 29.44 3.55
C ASP A 19 5.71 29.05 4.48
N PRO A 20 6.87 29.76 4.44
CA PRO A 20 8.01 29.46 5.29
C PRO A 20 7.68 29.53 6.80
N LYS A 21 6.69 30.34 7.19
CA LYS A 21 6.23 30.52 8.56
C LYS A 21 5.08 29.59 8.96
N TYR A 22 4.70 28.63 8.09
CA TYR A 22 3.59 27.71 8.35
C TYR A 22 3.75 26.97 9.67
N TRP A 23 4.92 26.41 9.91
CA TRP A 23 5.19 25.61 11.10
C TRP A 23 5.06 26.41 12.41
N ASP A 24 5.47 27.67 12.39
CA ASP A 24 5.45 28.54 13.58
C ASP A 24 4.03 29.01 13.94
N LYS A 25 3.07 28.87 13.00
CA LYS A 25 1.65 29.19 13.18
C LYS A 25 0.83 27.99 13.66
N LEU A 26 1.42 26.79 13.74
CA LEU A 26 0.73 25.56 14.14
C LEU A 26 0.61 25.47 15.65
N GLU A 27 -0.57 25.07 16.12
CA GLU A 27 -0.78 24.66 17.50
C GLU A 27 -0.20 23.25 17.73
N GLU A 28 0.01 22.86 18.98
CA GLU A 28 0.54 21.53 19.32
C GLU A 28 -0.38 20.39 18.85
N SER A 29 -1.67 20.62 18.83
CA SER A 29 -2.67 19.70 18.28
C SER A 29 -2.49 19.46 16.79
N ASP A 30 -2.12 20.50 16.02
CA ASP A 30 -1.88 20.44 14.59
C ASP A 30 -0.56 19.72 14.29
N LYS A 31 0.49 20.00 15.06
CA LYS A 31 1.81 19.35 14.90
C LYS A 31 1.74 17.83 15.10
N LYS A 32 0.87 17.35 16.00
CA LYS A 32 0.65 15.91 16.24
C LYS A 32 0.05 15.16 15.05
N THR A 33 -0.61 15.85 14.13
CA THR A 33 -1.19 15.22 12.92
C THR A 33 -0.19 15.11 11.76
N TRP A 34 1.02 15.69 11.91
CA TRP A 34 2.12 15.53 10.98
C TRP A 34 2.76 14.15 11.11
N SER A 35 3.07 13.51 10.00
CA SER A 35 3.84 12.27 9.94
C SER A 35 4.79 12.33 8.76
N ASN A 36 6.11 12.31 9.01
CA ASN A 36 7.13 12.32 7.96
C ASN A 36 6.89 11.19 6.96
N TYR A 37 6.61 9.97 7.45
CA TYR A 37 6.31 8.81 6.63
C TYR A 37 5.11 9.05 5.70
N MET A 38 4.00 9.55 6.25
CA MET A 38 2.79 9.77 5.46
C MET A 38 2.95 10.92 4.45
N ILE A 39 3.69 11.97 4.79
CA ILE A 39 4.02 13.05 3.85
C ILE A 39 4.83 12.50 2.67
N HIS A 40 5.92 11.77 2.91
CA HIS A 40 6.69 11.13 1.84
C HIS A 40 5.83 10.21 0.98
N ARG A 41 5.01 9.36 1.64
CA ARG A 41 4.13 8.42 0.94
C ARG A 41 3.14 9.11 0.01
N PHE A 42 2.52 10.21 0.43
CA PHE A 42 1.59 10.94 -0.42
C PHE A 42 2.29 11.70 -1.54
N LEU A 43 3.42 12.32 -1.26
CA LEU A 43 4.20 13.03 -2.28
C LEU A 43 4.75 12.08 -3.35
N SER A 44 5.14 10.86 -2.98
CA SER A 44 5.58 9.83 -3.94
C SER A 44 4.47 9.28 -4.84
N MET A 45 3.22 9.67 -4.63
CA MET A 45 2.10 9.32 -5.52
C MET A 45 2.02 10.22 -6.76
N ASN A 46 2.79 11.29 -6.80
CA ASN A 46 2.97 12.07 -8.01
C ASN A 46 4.11 11.45 -8.84
N PRO A 47 3.84 11.02 -10.10
CA PRO A 47 4.86 10.40 -10.96
C PRO A 47 6.10 11.28 -11.16
N ASP A 48 5.93 12.61 -11.19
CA ASP A 48 7.03 13.55 -11.42
C ASP A 48 7.96 13.68 -10.19
N TRP A 49 7.51 13.25 -9.02
CA TRP A 49 8.26 13.41 -7.77
C TRP A 49 8.74 12.10 -7.17
N ILE A 50 8.28 10.96 -7.69
CA ILE A 50 8.53 9.65 -7.09
C ILE A 50 10.03 9.34 -6.95
N GLU A 51 10.84 9.66 -7.96
CA GLU A 51 12.29 9.45 -7.91
C GLU A 51 12.92 10.35 -6.85
N THR A 52 12.65 11.66 -6.92
CA THR A 52 13.19 12.64 -5.96
C THR A 52 12.82 12.30 -4.52
N ILE A 53 11.55 11.96 -4.25
CA ILE A 53 11.09 11.60 -2.91
C ILE A 53 11.73 10.29 -2.45
N SER A 54 11.88 9.30 -3.34
CA SER A 54 12.52 8.02 -3.03
C SER A 54 14.00 8.19 -2.67
N GLU A 55 14.71 9.05 -3.39
CA GLU A 55 16.12 9.34 -3.12
C GLU A 55 16.35 10.05 -1.78
N ILE A 56 15.50 11.02 -1.43
CA ILE A 56 15.67 11.78 -0.19
C ILE A 56 15.11 11.07 1.04
N GLN A 57 14.15 10.18 0.89
CA GLN A 57 13.45 9.53 2.01
C GLN A 57 14.37 8.87 3.04
N PRO A 58 15.42 8.11 2.68
CA PRO A 58 16.33 7.49 3.65
C PRO A 58 17.01 8.48 4.57
N PHE A 59 17.26 9.71 4.10
CA PHE A 59 17.96 10.75 4.83
C PHE A 59 17.02 11.69 5.61
N THR A 60 15.79 11.82 5.14
CA THR A 60 14.83 12.82 5.63
C THR A 60 13.77 12.25 6.54
N GLN A 61 13.64 10.93 6.61
CA GLN A 61 12.62 10.27 7.44
C GLN A 61 12.84 10.54 8.94
N THR A 62 14.08 10.74 9.38
CA THR A 62 14.48 10.99 10.77
C THR A 62 14.60 12.47 11.11
N LEU A 63 14.39 13.37 10.15
CA LEU A 63 14.42 14.81 10.40
C LEU A 63 13.27 15.24 11.31
N GLU A 64 13.53 16.32 12.06
CA GLU A 64 12.44 17.01 12.77
C GLU A 64 11.38 17.48 11.75
N PRO A 65 10.08 17.38 12.09
CA PRO A 65 8.99 17.73 11.16
C PRO A 65 9.12 19.14 10.55
N LYS A 66 9.58 20.12 11.31
CA LYS A 66 9.84 21.48 10.82
C LYS A 66 10.92 21.51 9.74
N GLN A 67 11.99 20.76 9.95
CA GLN A 67 13.12 20.69 9.02
C GLN A 67 12.69 20.01 7.71
N LEU A 68 11.93 18.92 7.82
CA LEU A 68 11.37 18.24 6.65
C LEU A 68 10.44 19.18 5.86
N TYR A 69 9.55 19.90 6.54
CA TYR A 69 8.69 20.87 5.89
C TYR A 69 9.49 21.91 5.10
N GLN A 70 10.51 22.51 5.73
CA GLN A 70 11.36 23.52 5.09
C GLN A 70 12.13 22.96 3.88
N LEU A 71 12.63 21.74 3.96
CA LEU A 71 13.29 21.06 2.85
C LEU A 71 12.32 20.85 1.69
N LEU A 72 11.13 20.31 1.95
CA LEU A 72 10.16 20.00 0.93
C LEU A 72 9.63 21.23 0.18
N ILE A 73 9.38 22.34 0.87
CA ILE A 73 8.96 23.59 0.20
C ILE A 73 10.07 24.22 -0.64
N GLY A 74 11.34 23.95 -0.35
CA GLY A 74 12.47 24.35 -1.18
C GLY A 74 12.72 23.45 -2.37
N LEU A 75 12.32 22.19 -2.28
CA LEU A 75 12.58 21.15 -3.28
C LEU A 75 11.44 21.03 -4.31
N LEU A 76 10.20 21.11 -3.86
CA LEU A 76 9.04 20.84 -4.71
C LEU A 76 8.51 22.11 -5.37
N PRO A 77 8.04 22.02 -6.63
CA PRO A 77 7.41 23.15 -7.30
C PRO A 77 6.08 23.49 -6.63
N LYS A 78 5.83 24.80 -6.49
CA LYS A 78 4.56 25.30 -5.94
C LYS A 78 3.42 25.11 -6.93
N GLY A 79 2.35 24.48 -6.49
CA GLY A 79 1.18 24.26 -7.35
C GLY A 79 0.06 23.49 -6.65
N ARG A 80 -1.07 23.41 -7.34
CA ARG A 80 -2.21 22.61 -6.89
C ARG A 80 -2.13 21.22 -7.54
N TYR A 81 -1.77 20.21 -6.77
CA TYR A 81 -1.63 18.84 -7.24
C TYR A 81 -2.69 17.94 -6.62
N TYR A 82 -3.25 17.07 -7.43
CA TYR A 82 -4.16 16.04 -6.98
C TYR A 82 -3.39 14.73 -6.77
N LEU A 83 -3.06 14.45 -5.52
CA LEU A 83 -2.34 13.23 -5.14
C LEU A 83 -3.36 12.11 -4.89
N LYS A 84 -3.54 11.24 -5.89
CA LYS A 84 -4.44 10.09 -5.78
C LYS A 84 -3.75 8.97 -5.02
N TYR A 85 -4.30 8.61 -3.87
CA TYR A 85 -3.79 7.47 -3.10
C TYR A 85 -3.93 6.17 -3.90
N THR A 86 -2.81 5.59 -4.29
CA THR A 86 -2.77 4.31 -4.97
C THR A 86 -2.69 3.21 -3.91
N LYS A 87 -3.80 2.52 -3.68
CA LYS A 87 -3.78 1.30 -2.88
C LYS A 87 -2.99 0.25 -3.64
N GLY A 88 -2.00 -0.37 -2.98
CA GLY A 88 -1.36 -1.56 -3.52
C GLY A 88 -2.46 -2.59 -3.80
N LYS A 89 -2.58 -3.02 -5.06
CA LYS A 89 -3.35 -4.22 -5.36
C LYS A 89 -2.61 -5.36 -4.66
N LYS A 90 -3.28 -6.03 -3.73
CA LYS A 90 -2.90 -7.39 -3.39
C LYS A 90 -3.27 -8.20 -4.64
N GLU A 91 -2.36 -8.30 -5.59
CA GLU A 91 -2.45 -9.34 -6.60
C GLU A 91 -2.24 -10.64 -5.86
N THR A 92 -3.33 -11.26 -5.46
CA THR A 92 -3.28 -12.64 -5.03
C THR A 92 -3.01 -13.44 -6.30
N LYS A 93 -1.83 -14.04 -6.38
CA LYS A 93 -1.37 -14.92 -7.47
C LYS A 93 -2.36 -16.07 -7.71
N TYR A 94 -3.20 -16.35 -6.72
CA TYR A 94 -4.16 -17.46 -6.70
C TYR A 94 -5.58 -16.95 -6.48
N GLU A 95 -6.55 -17.66 -7.00
CA GLU A 95 -7.97 -17.36 -6.81
C GLU A 95 -8.37 -17.43 -5.33
N SER A 96 -9.17 -16.47 -4.88
CA SER A 96 -9.54 -16.34 -3.47
C SER A 96 -10.29 -17.56 -2.95
N PHE A 97 -11.15 -18.18 -3.76
CA PHE A 97 -11.87 -19.38 -3.38
C PHE A 97 -10.93 -20.57 -3.13
N LEU A 98 -9.85 -20.71 -3.92
CA LEU A 98 -8.86 -21.75 -3.73
C LEU A 98 -8.11 -21.60 -2.42
N LEU A 99 -7.72 -20.36 -2.06
CA LEU A 99 -7.07 -20.08 -0.79
C LEU A 99 -7.99 -20.45 0.40
N GLU A 100 -9.28 -20.14 0.30
CA GLU A 100 -10.24 -20.50 1.36
C GLU A 100 -10.43 -22.04 1.45
N LEU A 101 -10.47 -22.76 0.33
CA LEU A 101 -10.53 -24.23 0.33
C LEU A 101 -9.29 -24.85 1.00
N ILE A 102 -8.11 -24.37 0.67
CA ILE A 102 -6.86 -24.83 1.25
C ILE A 102 -6.83 -24.54 2.76
N LYS A 103 -7.23 -23.34 3.17
CA LYS A 103 -7.34 -23.00 4.60
C LYS A 103 -8.26 -23.95 5.34
N GLN A 104 -9.39 -24.27 4.75
CA GLN A 104 -10.38 -25.16 5.36
C GLN A 104 -9.90 -26.61 5.42
N ASP A 105 -9.31 -27.13 4.35
CA ASP A 105 -8.89 -28.55 4.29
C ASP A 105 -7.63 -28.80 5.13
N PHE A 106 -6.65 -27.89 5.08
CA PHE A 106 -5.39 -28.02 5.82
C PHE A 106 -5.41 -27.35 7.19
N GLN A 107 -6.51 -26.66 7.56
CA GLN A 107 -6.66 -25.94 8.83
C GLN A 107 -5.50 -24.96 9.11
N CYS A 108 -5.09 -24.21 8.10
CA CYS A 108 -3.93 -23.35 8.11
C CYS A 108 -4.30 -21.85 8.03
N SER A 109 -3.34 -20.98 8.33
CA SER A 109 -3.46 -19.53 8.19
C SER A 109 -3.49 -19.09 6.73
N SER A 110 -3.87 -17.83 6.48
CA SER A 110 -3.86 -17.27 5.11
C SER A 110 -2.46 -17.18 4.50
N SER A 111 -1.42 -17.03 5.32
CA SER A 111 -0.03 -17.03 4.85
C SER A 111 0.40 -18.42 4.42
N GLU A 112 0.15 -19.41 5.26
CA GLU A 112 0.45 -20.82 4.97
C GLU A 112 -0.33 -21.35 3.76
N ALA A 113 -1.58 -20.89 3.57
CA ALA A 113 -2.36 -21.26 2.39
C ALA A 113 -1.72 -20.77 1.08
N LEU A 114 -1.05 -19.63 1.09
CA LEU A 114 -0.27 -19.15 -0.05
C LEU A 114 0.94 -20.05 -0.32
N ASP A 115 1.65 -20.46 0.72
CA ASP A 115 2.81 -21.35 0.62
C ASP A 115 2.36 -22.74 0.11
N TYR A 116 1.25 -23.27 0.63
CA TYR A 116 0.66 -24.50 0.11
C TYR A 116 0.25 -24.40 -1.35
N CYS A 117 -0.34 -23.28 -1.78
CA CYS A 117 -0.61 -23.05 -3.19
C CYS A 117 0.66 -23.12 -4.04
N GLU A 118 1.76 -22.49 -3.62
CA GLU A 118 3.02 -22.54 -4.36
C GLU A 118 3.54 -23.96 -4.52
N ILE A 119 3.53 -24.74 -3.45
CA ILE A 119 3.96 -26.14 -3.47
C ILE A 119 3.07 -26.99 -4.39
N LEU A 120 1.75 -26.86 -4.26
CA LEU A 120 0.80 -27.64 -5.04
C LEU A 120 0.84 -27.31 -6.53
N TYR A 121 1.02 -26.02 -6.89
CA TYR A 121 1.15 -25.63 -8.29
C TYR A 121 2.49 -26.05 -8.93
N ALA A 122 3.53 -26.25 -8.14
CA ALA A 122 4.86 -26.60 -8.62
C ALA A 122 4.92 -28.02 -9.23
N THR A 123 4.10 -28.95 -8.75
CA THR A 123 4.15 -30.35 -9.20
C THR A 123 2.89 -30.77 -9.94
N ARG A 124 2.99 -31.81 -10.78
CA ARG A 124 1.82 -32.38 -11.46
C ARG A 124 0.82 -32.99 -10.47
N GLU A 125 1.34 -33.79 -9.53
CA GLU A 125 0.50 -34.38 -8.46
C GLU A 125 -0.21 -33.31 -7.64
N GLY A 126 0.49 -32.21 -7.31
CA GLY A 126 -0.11 -31.10 -6.57
C GLY A 126 -1.27 -30.46 -7.33
N ARG A 127 -1.15 -30.29 -8.64
CA ARG A 127 -2.26 -29.78 -9.47
C ARG A 127 -3.43 -30.75 -9.55
N GLU A 128 -3.18 -32.05 -9.59
CA GLU A 128 -4.21 -33.10 -9.49
C GLU A 128 -4.91 -33.04 -8.14
N ASN A 129 -4.16 -32.81 -7.05
CA ASN A 129 -4.71 -32.63 -5.71
C ASN A 129 -5.59 -31.36 -5.60
N ILE A 130 -5.18 -30.25 -6.20
CA ILE A 130 -6.04 -29.04 -6.26
C ILE A 130 -7.36 -29.37 -6.95
N LYS A 131 -7.32 -30.08 -8.07
CA LYS A 131 -8.54 -30.47 -8.79
C LYS A 131 -9.42 -31.35 -7.93
N TYR A 132 -8.84 -32.37 -7.27
CA TYR A 132 -9.56 -33.25 -6.36
C TYR A 132 -10.20 -32.47 -5.19
N LEU A 133 -9.47 -31.53 -4.59
CA LEU A 133 -10.00 -30.65 -3.54
C LEU A 133 -11.20 -29.84 -4.03
N CYS A 134 -11.10 -29.23 -5.20
CA CYS A 134 -12.21 -28.49 -5.79
C CYS A 134 -13.45 -29.37 -6.02
N GLU A 135 -13.26 -30.59 -6.51
CA GLU A 135 -14.33 -31.57 -6.70
C GLU A 135 -14.94 -32.03 -5.37
N LYS A 136 -14.11 -32.29 -4.35
CA LYS A 136 -14.52 -32.67 -2.98
C LYS A 136 -15.43 -31.63 -2.33
N TYR A 137 -15.15 -30.35 -2.56
CA TYR A 137 -15.92 -29.22 -2.00
C TYR A 137 -17.01 -28.70 -2.94
N GLY A 138 -17.26 -29.38 -4.06
CA GLY A 138 -18.35 -29.05 -4.97
C GLY A 138 -18.19 -27.76 -5.76
N VAL A 139 -16.94 -27.36 -6.05
CA VAL A 139 -16.64 -26.17 -6.85
C VAL A 139 -17.09 -26.38 -8.29
N ASP A 140 -17.74 -25.37 -8.87
CA ASP A 140 -18.22 -25.40 -10.25
C ASP A 140 -17.08 -25.64 -11.25
N LYS A 141 -17.33 -26.47 -12.27
CA LYS A 141 -16.36 -26.79 -13.33
C LYS A 141 -15.83 -25.53 -14.04
N LYS A 142 -16.65 -24.48 -14.14
CA LYS A 142 -16.25 -23.18 -14.70
C LYS A 142 -15.17 -22.49 -13.87
N GLU A 143 -15.22 -22.59 -12.55
CA GLU A 143 -14.23 -22.02 -11.66
C GLU A 143 -12.94 -22.85 -11.65
N ILE A 144 -13.04 -24.18 -11.67
CA ILE A 144 -11.89 -25.07 -11.81
C ILE A 144 -11.12 -24.77 -13.12
N THR A 145 -11.83 -24.48 -14.20
CA THR A 145 -11.20 -24.13 -15.49
C THR A 145 -10.40 -22.82 -15.41
N LYS A 146 -10.83 -21.85 -14.58
CA LYS A 146 -10.09 -20.59 -14.37
C LYS A 146 -8.72 -20.81 -13.74
N LEU A 147 -8.55 -21.88 -12.96
CA LEU A 147 -7.29 -22.20 -12.31
C LEU A 147 -6.16 -22.59 -13.28
N LYS A 148 -6.50 -22.83 -14.57
CA LYS A 148 -5.55 -23.20 -15.64
C LYS A 148 -4.58 -24.31 -15.23
N LEU A 149 -5.07 -25.30 -14.50
CA LEU A 149 -4.30 -26.47 -14.08
C LEU A 149 -3.93 -27.28 -15.32
N LYS A 150 -2.72 -27.11 -15.83
CA LYS A 150 -2.16 -27.98 -16.87
C LYS A 150 -1.75 -29.29 -16.20
N VAL A 151 -2.64 -30.26 -16.18
CA VAL A 151 -2.42 -31.63 -15.69
C VAL A 151 -1.85 -32.49 -16.82
#